data_69b705c68a70e4a9faf955c3cd88954b
#
_entry.id   69b705c68a70e4a9faf955c3cd88954b
#
_cell.length_a   1.000
_cell.length_b   1.000
_cell.length_c   1.000
_cell.angle_alpha   90.00
_cell.angle_beta   90.00
_cell.angle_gamma   90.00
#
_symmetry.space_group_name_H-M   'P 1'
#
loop_
_entity.id
_entity.type
_entity.pdbx_description
1 polymer ?
#
loop_
_entity_poly.entity_id
_entity_poly.type
_entity_poly.pdbx_seq_one_letter_code
_entity_poly.pdbx_strand_id
1 'polypeptide(L)'
;MQKRCNVDIITNGELSRDNYVSFVSDKLKGVTMMNMGDMLEYIEDKKAFEQILEILDVPAVSIKNAICTGKVEYDKELVADEMAELKKITDAPIKATLPGPYLMTRSMWLPALSKKYYKNKEELGQDIIKVLKQEIDRLAIIKTDVVQFDEPVLTEVVFSEGKTRSFMCAALSERKDPTEELIFATNLIKCVMDYMKDKPVLSSLHVCRGNWSKDESILLKGPYTPLVPLFEETSPNILTLEFSTPRAGELDS
;
A
#
# COMPACT_ATOMS: atom_id res chain seq x y z
N MET A 1 -5.11 -18.40 18.45
CA MET A 1 -3.74 -18.07 18.93
C MET A 1 -3.66 -16.66 19.48
N GLN A 2 -4.00 -15.60 18.75
CA GLN A 2 -3.87 -14.19 19.16
C GLN A 2 -4.51 -13.88 20.53
N LYS A 3 -5.75 -14.32 20.81
CA LYS A 3 -6.39 -14.17 22.12
C LYS A 3 -5.58 -14.80 23.27
N ARG A 4 -4.90 -15.94 23.03
CA ARG A 4 -4.06 -16.59 24.06
C ARG A 4 -2.80 -15.80 24.36
N CYS A 5 -2.40 -14.89 23.44
CA CYS A 5 -1.27 -14.00 23.60
C CYS A 5 -1.69 -12.60 24.08
N ASN A 6 -2.94 -12.44 24.57
CA ASN A 6 -3.51 -11.18 25.04
C ASN A 6 -3.48 -10.06 23.99
N VAL A 7 -3.74 -10.41 22.71
CA VAL A 7 -3.91 -9.42 21.65
C VAL A 7 -5.35 -8.92 21.70
N ASP A 8 -5.53 -7.62 21.85
CA ASP A 8 -6.85 -6.99 22.01
C ASP A 8 -7.60 -6.86 20.68
N ILE A 9 -6.90 -6.53 19.59
CA ILE A 9 -7.47 -6.37 18.26
C ILE A 9 -6.95 -7.49 17.35
N ILE A 10 -7.84 -8.33 16.87
CA ILE A 10 -7.51 -9.55 16.12
C ILE A 10 -7.42 -9.26 14.61
N THR A 11 -6.48 -9.89 13.93
CA THR A 11 -6.36 -9.89 12.46
C THR A 11 -6.52 -11.29 11.90
N ASN A 12 -6.85 -11.41 10.60
CA ASN A 12 -6.92 -12.71 9.91
C ASN A 12 -5.53 -13.32 9.63
N GLY A 13 -4.46 -12.52 9.74
CA GLY A 13 -3.07 -12.96 9.51
C GLY A 13 -2.65 -12.98 8.03
N GLU A 14 -3.55 -12.64 7.10
CA GLU A 14 -3.28 -12.48 5.64
C GLU A 14 -2.69 -13.71 4.93
N LEU A 15 -2.80 -14.90 5.54
CA LEU A 15 -2.19 -16.13 5.03
C LEU A 15 -2.74 -16.61 3.68
N SER A 16 -3.93 -16.14 3.29
CA SER A 16 -4.56 -16.46 2.01
C SER A 16 -4.10 -15.57 0.86
N ARG A 17 -3.36 -14.49 1.15
CA ARG A 17 -2.93 -13.50 0.16
C ARG A 17 -1.60 -13.89 -0.46
N ASP A 18 -1.48 -13.73 -1.77
CA ASP A 18 -0.23 -13.97 -2.51
C ASP A 18 0.87 -13.00 -2.06
N ASN A 19 0.53 -11.71 -1.99
CA ASN A 19 1.28 -10.68 -1.30
C ASN A 19 0.33 -9.55 -0.85
N TYR A 20 0.83 -8.62 -0.04
CA TYR A 20 0.00 -7.58 0.57
C TYR A 20 -0.55 -6.50 -0.40
N VAL A 21 -0.14 -6.49 -1.68
CA VAL A 21 -0.60 -5.55 -2.72
C VAL A 21 -1.29 -6.26 -3.86
N SER A 22 -0.68 -7.31 -4.43
CA SER A 22 -1.15 -7.91 -5.67
C SER A 22 -2.45 -8.70 -5.52
N PHE A 23 -2.80 -9.12 -4.31
CA PHE A 23 -4.03 -9.88 -4.04
C PHE A 23 -5.31 -9.18 -4.52
N VAL A 24 -5.28 -7.85 -4.68
CA VAL A 24 -6.45 -7.08 -5.16
C VAL A 24 -6.73 -7.29 -6.66
N SER A 25 -5.79 -7.86 -7.43
CA SER A 25 -5.93 -8.00 -8.88
C SER A 25 -7.15 -8.84 -9.29
N ASP A 26 -7.45 -9.90 -8.56
CA ASP A 26 -8.58 -10.79 -8.82
C ASP A 26 -9.92 -10.24 -8.30
N LYS A 27 -9.88 -9.10 -7.64
CA LYS A 27 -11.01 -8.47 -6.97
C LYS A 27 -11.45 -7.17 -7.66
N LEU A 28 -10.69 -6.73 -8.67
CA LEU A 28 -10.92 -5.50 -9.42
C LEU A 28 -11.07 -5.78 -10.92
N LYS A 29 -11.97 -5.07 -11.58
CA LYS A 29 -11.97 -4.97 -13.04
C LYS A 29 -10.86 -4.05 -13.50
N GLY A 30 -10.41 -4.24 -14.74
CA GLY A 30 -9.40 -3.38 -15.36
C GLY A 30 -7.98 -3.54 -14.81
N VAL A 31 -7.73 -4.60 -14.05
CA VAL A 31 -6.44 -4.92 -13.45
C VAL A 31 -6.00 -6.32 -13.88
N THR A 32 -4.73 -6.46 -14.21
CA THR A 32 -4.13 -7.75 -14.59
C THR A 32 -2.91 -8.02 -13.72
N MET A 33 -2.81 -9.24 -13.21
CA MET A 33 -1.62 -9.71 -12.51
C MET A 33 -0.49 -9.92 -13.51
N MET A 34 0.64 -9.26 -13.29
CA MET A 34 1.85 -9.39 -14.10
C MET A 34 3.06 -9.66 -13.21
N ASN A 35 3.92 -10.60 -13.58
CA ASN A 35 5.21 -10.75 -12.94
C ASN A 35 6.24 -9.77 -13.50
N MET A 36 7.37 -9.61 -12.83
CA MET A 36 8.41 -8.65 -13.24
C MET A 36 8.97 -8.96 -14.63
N GLY A 37 9.02 -10.24 -15.04
CA GLY A 37 9.44 -10.65 -16.39
C GLY A 37 8.47 -10.15 -17.46
N ASP A 38 7.17 -10.29 -17.24
CA ASP A 38 6.12 -9.80 -18.15
C ASP A 38 6.18 -8.28 -18.33
N MET A 39 6.59 -7.56 -17.29
CA MET A 39 6.68 -6.10 -17.30
C MET A 39 7.90 -5.57 -18.06
N LEU A 40 8.97 -6.36 -18.22
CA LEU A 40 10.18 -5.97 -18.94
C LEU A 40 9.92 -5.48 -20.38
N GLU A 41 8.88 -6.00 -21.02
CA GLU A 41 8.50 -5.58 -22.37
C GLU A 41 7.99 -4.13 -22.44
N TYR A 42 7.49 -3.61 -21.30
CA TYR A 42 6.82 -2.31 -21.19
C TYR A 42 7.67 -1.24 -20.50
N ILE A 43 8.88 -1.59 -20.04
CA ILE A 43 9.77 -0.69 -19.31
C ILE A 43 10.79 -0.09 -20.27
N GLU A 44 10.87 1.26 -20.31
CA GLU A 44 11.80 1.99 -21.18
C GLU A 44 13.25 1.86 -20.69
N ASP A 45 13.49 2.04 -19.38
CA ASP A 45 14.81 1.91 -18.76
C ASP A 45 15.03 0.49 -18.21
N LYS A 46 15.30 -0.44 -19.11
CA LYS A 46 15.58 -1.85 -18.75
C LYS A 46 16.79 -1.99 -17.83
N LYS A 47 17.81 -1.15 -18.01
CA LYS A 47 19.05 -1.23 -17.24
C LYS A 47 18.85 -0.83 -15.78
N ALA A 48 18.11 0.25 -15.53
CA ALA A 48 17.73 0.64 -14.17
C ALA A 48 16.85 -0.43 -13.52
N PHE A 49 15.99 -1.08 -14.28
CA PHE A 49 15.14 -2.14 -13.79
C PHE A 49 15.92 -3.43 -13.45
N GLU A 50 16.88 -3.81 -14.28
CA GLU A 50 17.79 -4.93 -13.98
C GLU A 50 18.58 -4.71 -12.69
N GLN A 51 19.06 -3.49 -12.43
CA GLN A 51 19.73 -3.13 -11.18
C GLN A 51 18.82 -3.31 -9.96
N ILE A 52 17.53 -3.03 -10.09
CA ILE A 52 16.55 -3.28 -9.01
C ILE A 52 16.41 -4.77 -8.78
N LEU A 53 16.36 -5.59 -9.82
CA LEU A 53 16.24 -7.04 -9.71
C LEU A 53 17.47 -7.68 -9.04
N GLU A 54 18.66 -7.14 -9.26
CA GLU A 54 19.91 -7.60 -8.61
C GLU A 54 19.92 -7.38 -7.09
N ILE A 55 19.19 -6.36 -6.61
CA ILE A 55 19.11 -6.03 -5.17
C ILE A 55 18.10 -6.91 -4.44
N LEU A 56 17.15 -7.51 -5.16
CA LEU A 56 16.08 -8.29 -4.56
C LEU A 56 16.56 -9.70 -4.22
N ASP A 57 16.33 -10.12 -2.97
CA ASP A 57 16.65 -11.47 -2.47
C ASP A 57 15.69 -12.56 -2.99
N VAL A 58 14.87 -12.26 -4.00
CA VAL A 58 13.86 -13.17 -4.54
C VAL A 58 13.89 -13.19 -6.08
N PRO A 59 13.57 -14.34 -6.71
CA PRO A 59 13.49 -14.39 -8.17
C PRO A 59 12.47 -13.40 -8.74
N ALA A 60 12.83 -12.69 -9.79
CA ALA A 60 11.98 -11.71 -10.46
C ALA A 60 10.60 -12.26 -10.86
N VAL A 61 10.54 -13.53 -11.28
CA VAL A 61 9.28 -14.20 -11.65
C VAL A 61 8.35 -14.45 -10.46
N SER A 62 8.88 -14.42 -9.24
CA SER A 62 8.07 -14.58 -8.02
C SER A 62 7.38 -13.30 -7.60
N ILE A 63 7.83 -12.15 -8.12
CA ILE A 63 7.26 -10.86 -7.78
C ILE A 63 6.14 -10.55 -8.76
N LYS A 64 4.93 -10.47 -8.24
CA LYS A 64 3.74 -10.16 -9.02
C LYS A 64 3.19 -8.79 -8.62
N ASN A 65 2.74 -8.03 -9.60
CA ASN A 65 2.10 -6.73 -9.41
C ASN A 65 0.73 -6.71 -10.11
N ALA A 66 -0.21 -6.06 -9.48
CA ALA A 66 -1.50 -5.73 -10.07
C ALA A 66 -1.31 -4.51 -10.97
N ILE A 67 -1.45 -4.66 -12.29
CA ILE A 67 -1.22 -3.58 -13.27
C ILE A 67 -2.54 -3.13 -13.87
N CYS A 68 -2.72 -1.80 -13.99
CA CYS A 68 -3.87 -1.19 -14.63
C CYS A 68 -3.81 -1.43 -16.16
N THR A 69 -4.71 -2.27 -16.64
CA THR A 69 -4.88 -2.64 -18.07
C THR A 69 -6.28 -2.34 -18.59
N GLY A 70 -7.10 -1.63 -17.81
CA GLY A 70 -8.46 -1.23 -18.13
C GLY A 70 -8.95 -0.13 -17.17
N LYS A 71 -10.22 0.27 -17.27
CA LYS A 71 -10.84 1.11 -16.23
C LYS A 71 -10.98 0.31 -14.95
N VAL A 72 -10.43 0.85 -13.85
CA VAL A 72 -10.43 0.19 -12.55
C VAL A 72 -11.79 0.38 -11.88
N GLU A 73 -12.43 -0.73 -11.57
CA GLU A 73 -13.73 -0.77 -10.90
C GLU A 73 -13.74 -1.86 -9.82
N TYR A 74 -14.53 -1.64 -8.79
CA TYR A 74 -14.81 -2.63 -7.77
C TYR A 74 -15.61 -3.80 -8.38
N ASP A 75 -15.14 -5.02 -8.20
CA ASP A 75 -15.82 -6.23 -8.70
C ASP A 75 -16.23 -7.16 -7.56
N LYS A 76 -15.29 -7.42 -6.65
CA LYS A 76 -15.50 -8.26 -5.47
C LYS A 76 -14.98 -7.56 -4.22
N GLU A 77 -15.42 -8.00 -3.07
CA GLU A 77 -14.92 -7.55 -1.77
C GLU A 77 -13.40 -7.77 -1.70
N LEU A 78 -12.64 -6.72 -1.33
CA LEU A 78 -11.18 -6.83 -1.25
C LEU A 78 -10.77 -7.70 -0.05
N VAL A 79 -11.33 -7.38 1.12
CA VAL A 79 -11.05 -8.06 2.39
C VAL A 79 -12.30 -8.24 3.27
N ALA A 80 -13.44 -7.68 2.89
CA ALA A 80 -14.64 -7.73 3.70
C ALA A 80 -15.15 -9.17 3.87
N ASP A 81 -15.00 -10.01 2.85
CA ASP A 81 -15.27 -11.45 2.93
C ASP A 81 -14.39 -12.14 3.99
N GLU A 82 -13.08 -11.82 4.02
CA GLU A 82 -12.15 -12.35 5.04
C GLU A 82 -12.54 -11.90 6.45
N MET A 83 -12.98 -10.64 6.61
CA MET A 83 -13.41 -10.10 7.89
C MET A 83 -14.75 -10.71 8.35
N ALA A 84 -15.67 -10.98 7.43
CA ALA A 84 -16.92 -11.68 7.73
C ALA A 84 -16.65 -13.09 8.25
N GLU A 85 -15.69 -13.83 7.67
CA GLU A 85 -15.28 -15.13 8.20
C GLU A 85 -14.60 -15.02 9.57
N LEU A 86 -13.76 -14.00 9.78
CA LEU A 86 -13.11 -13.77 11.05
C LEU A 86 -14.13 -13.49 12.17
N LYS A 87 -15.20 -12.72 11.91
CA LYS A 87 -16.28 -12.44 12.88
C LYS A 87 -17.04 -13.71 13.31
N LYS A 88 -17.07 -14.77 12.50
CA LYS A 88 -17.66 -16.06 12.91
C LYS A 88 -16.81 -16.80 13.95
N ILE A 89 -15.54 -16.46 14.05
CA ILE A 89 -14.55 -17.14 14.90
C ILE A 89 -14.30 -16.37 16.21
N THR A 90 -14.55 -15.05 16.24
CA THR A 90 -14.21 -14.21 17.38
C THR A 90 -15.20 -13.06 17.57
N ASP A 91 -15.50 -12.77 18.86
CA ASP A 91 -16.25 -11.57 19.28
C ASP A 91 -15.32 -10.39 19.66
N ALA A 92 -14.00 -10.60 19.61
CA ALA A 92 -13.05 -9.53 19.88
C ALA A 92 -13.08 -8.49 18.76
N PRO A 93 -12.62 -7.25 19.03
CA PRO A 93 -12.40 -6.26 17.98
C PRO A 93 -11.50 -6.81 16.87
N ILE A 94 -11.81 -6.47 15.61
CA ILE A 94 -11.04 -6.95 14.46
C ILE A 94 -10.49 -5.79 13.64
N LYS A 95 -9.32 -6.02 13.04
CA LYS A 95 -8.66 -5.10 12.13
C LYS A 95 -8.53 -5.69 10.74
N ALA A 96 -9.04 -4.97 9.74
CA ALA A 96 -8.77 -5.21 8.32
C ALA A 96 -7.55 -4.44 7.87
N THR A 97 -6.74 -5.03 6.99
CA THR A 97 -5.55 -4.42 6.40
C THR A 97 -5.70 -4.37 4.89
N LEU A 98 -5.53 -3.19 4.30
CA LEU A 98 -5.63 -2.92 2.87
C LEU A 98 -4.37 -2.20 2.38
N PRO A 99 -3.93 -2.40 1.12
CA PRO A 99 -2.97 -1.50 0.52
C PRO A 99 -3.56 -0.10 0.45
N GLY A 100 -2.75 0.91 0.74
CA GLY A 100 -3.19 2.30 0.73
C GLY A 100 -3.44 2.85 -0.67
N PRO A 101 -4.20 3.94 -0.81
CA PRO A 101 -4.58 4.49 -2.11
C PRO A 101 -3.38 4.97 -2.92
N TYR A 102 -2.36 5.52 -2.28
CA TYR A 102 -1.14 5.94 -2.94
C TYR A 102 -0.31 4.74 -3.41
N LEU A 103 -0.11 3.74 -2.54
CA LEU A 103 0.57 2.49 -2.89
C LEU A 103 -0.12 1.81 -4.08
N MET A 104 -1.44 1.64 -4.06
CA MET A 104 -2.20 1.04 -5.15
C MET A 104 -2.02 1.83 -6.45
N THR A 105 -2.22 3.14 -6.41
CA THR A 105 -2.08 4.00 -7.59
C THR A 105 -0.69 3.89 -8.20
N ARG A 106 0.33 3.92 -7.37
CA ARG A 106 1.73 3.89 -7.79
C ARG A 106 2.14 2.53 -8.33
N SER A 107 1.73 1.45 -7.69
CA SER A 107 2.07 0.08 -8.09
C SER A 107 1.32 -0.38 -9.34
N MET A 108 0.08 0.10 -9.54
CA MET A 108 -0.74 -0.26 -10.70
C MET A 108 -0.42 0.56 -11.95
N TRP A 109 0.26 1.71 -11.81
CA TRP A 109 0.54 2.59 -12.92
C TRP A 109 1.75 2.12 -13.73
N LEU A 110 1.49 1.56 -14.92
CA LEU A 110 2.48 1.25 -15.94
C LEU A 110 2.16 2.09 -17.19
N PRO A 111 2.90 3.18 -17.48
CA PRO A 111 2.55 4.16 -18.51
C PRO A 111 2.19 3.56 -19.86
N ALA A 112 2.97 2.58 -20.33
CA ALA A 112 2.77 1.92 -21.62
C ALA A 112 1.39 1.22 -21.75
N LEU A 113 0.81 0.78 -20.65
CA LEU A 113 -0.50 0.12 -20.62
C LEU A 113 -1.59 1.05 -20.10
N SER A 114 -1.33 1.73 -18.98
CA SER A 114 -2.32 2.50 -18.24
C SER A 114 -2.77 3.76 -18.98
N LYS A 115 -1.89 4.41 -19.75
CA LYS A 115 -2.22 5.62 -20.57
C LYS A 115 -3.28 5.39 -21.63
N LYS A 116 -3.60 4.15 -21.96
CA LYS A 116 -4.73 3.82 -22.86
C LYS A 116 -6.09 4.11 -22.22
N TYR A 117 -6.16 4.15 -20.88
CA TYR A 117 -7.41 4.25 -20.12
C TYR A 117 -7.48 5.49 -19.24
N TYR A 118 -6.32 6.04 -18.83
CA TYR A 118 -6.20 7.20 -17.95
C TYR A 118 -5.15 8.17 -18.51
N LYS A 119 -5.41 9.46 -18.43
CA LYS A 119 -4.45 10.48 -18.90
C LYS A 119 -3.19 10.50 -18.06
N ASN A 120 -3.35 10.28 -16.76
CA ASN A 120 -2.28 10.30 -15.76
C ASN A 120 -2.63 9.41 -14.56
N LYS A 121 -1.68 9.27 -13.63
CA LYS A 121 -1.88 8.47 -12.41
C LYS A 121 -2.89 9.11 -11.45
N GLU A 122 -3.06 10.42 -11.52
CA GLU A 122 -4.02 11.17 -10.71
C GLU A 122 -5.48 10.74 -11.04
N GLU A 123 -5.80 10.56 -12.32
CA GLU A 123 -7.11 10.00 -12.72
C GLU A 123 -7.30 8.55 -12.26
N LEU A 124 -6.28 7.71 -12.34
CA LEU A 124 -6.32 6.35 -11.81
C LEU A 124 -6.57 6.38 -10.29
N GLY A 125 -5.88 7.27 -9.56
CA GLY A 125 -6.04 7.43 -8.13
C GLY A 125 -7.49 7.75 -7.72
N GLN A 126 -8.24 8.51 -8.53
CA GLN A 126 -9.64 8.80 -8.25
C GLN A 126 -10.53 7.55 -8.34
N ASP A 127 -10.27 6.65 -9.27
CA ASP A 127 -11.02 5.40 -9.37
C ASP A 127 -10.63 4.43 -8.24
N ILE A 128 -9.35 4.39 -7.85
CA ILE A 128 -8.90 3.64 -6.67
C ILE A 128 -9.58 4.14 -5.38
N ILE A 129 -9.71 5.47 -5.20
CA ILE A 129 -10.45 6.04 -4.05
C ILE A 129 -11.91 5.55 -4.06
N LYS A 130 -12.57 5.50 -5.22
CA LYS A 130 -13.95 4.98 -5.30
C LYS A 130 -14.03 3.51 -4.89
N VAL A 131 -13.08 2.70 -5.35
CA VAL A 131 -12.95 1.28 -4.96
C VAL A 131 -12.81 1.14 -3.45
N LEU A 132 -11.87 1.87 -2.85
CA LEU A 132 -11.61 1.79 -1.42
C LEU A 132 -12.80 2.29 -0.58
N LYS A 133 -13.53 3.31 -1.04
CA LYS A 133 -14.75 3.77 -0.36
C LYS A 133 -15.84 2.71 -0.36
N GLN A 134 -16.02 1.96 -1.45
CA GLN A 134 -16.96 0.85 -1.49
C GLN A 134 -16.55 -0.27 -0.52
N GLU A 135 -15.26 -0.58 -0.45
CA GLU A 135 -14.76 -1.57 0.51
C GLU A 135 -14.93 -1.12 1.97
N ILE A 136 -14.67 0.15 2.27
CA ILE A 136 -14.92 0.72 3.61
C ILE A 136 -16.39 0.58 4.00
N ASP A 137 -17.33 0.82 3.08
CA ASP A 137 -18.76 0.65 3.34
C ASP A 137 -19.10 -0.82 3.67
N ARG A 138 -18.50 -1.78 2.95
CA ARG A 138 -18.66 -3.21 3.26
C ARG A 138 -18.12 -3.57 4.63
N LEU A 139 -16.92 -3.10 4.95
CA LEU A 139 -16.27 -3.31 6.24
C LEU A 139 -17.08 -2.70 7.40
N ALA A 140 -17.67 -1.53 7.20
CA ALA A 140 -18.55 -0.90 8.18
C ALA A 140 -19.84 -1.71 8.43
N ILE A 141 -20.45 -2.28 7.37
CA ILE A 141 -21.63 -3.16 7.49
C ILE A 141 -21.29 -4.42 8.30
N ILE A 142 -20.11 -4.99 8.12
CA ILE A 142 -19.62 -6.17 8.85
C ILE A 142 -19.24 -5.81 10.29
N LYS A 143 -19.21 -4.52 10.64
CA LYS A 143 -18.77 -4.01 11.95
C LYS A 143 -17.29 -4.34 12.22
N THR A 144 -16.44 -4.13 11.22
CA THR A 144 -14.99 -4.11 11.42
C THR A 144 -14.63 -2.93 12.30
N ASP A 145 -13.77 -3.12 13.29
CA ASP A 145 -13.48 -2.08 14.29
C ASP A 145 -12.39 -1.12 13.82
N VAL A 146 -11.37 -1.65 13.11
CA VAL A 146 -10.24 -0.87 12.58
C VAL A 146 -10.02 -1.22 11.11
N VAL A 147 -9.84 -0.20 10.26
CA VAL A 147 -9.38 -0.36 8.87
C VAL A 147 -8.03 0.33 8.73
N GLN A 148 -6.99 -0.46 8.44
CA GLN A 148 -5.62 0.00 8.24
C GLN A 148 -5.28 0.07 6.76
N PHE A 149 -4.72 1.19 6.34
CA PHE A 149 -4.12 1.36 5.03
C PHE A 149 -2.59 1.32 5.14
N ASP A 150 -1.96 0.47 4.34
CA ASP A 150 -0.51 0.31 4.31
C ASP A 150 0.09 1.19 3.20
N GLU A 151 0.96 2.11 3.60
CA GLU A 151 1.66 3.06 2.72
C GLU A 151 3.19 3.01 2.91
N PRO A 152 3.81 1.84 2.78
CA PRO A 152 5.26 1.70 3.02
C PRO A 152 6.11 2.52 2.06
N VAL A 153 5.61 2.82 0.86
CA VAL A 153 6.34 3.58 -0.17
C VAL A 153 6.51 5.05 0.15
N LEU A 154 5.83 5.60 1.15
CA LEU A 154 6.03 6.99 1.59
C LEU A 154 7.46 7.25 2.07
N THR A 155 8.06 6.29 2.75
CA THR A 155 9.46 6.41 3.20
C THR A 155 10.46 6.37 2.04
N GLU A 156 10.14 5.69 0.94
CA GLU A 156 10.96 5.77 -0.27
C GLU A 156 10.92 7.16 -0.87
N VAL A 157 9.78 7.83 -0.90
CA VAL A 157 9.65 9.19 -1.44
C VAL A 157 10.60 10.14 -0.74
N VAL A 158 10.74 10.05 0.58
CA VAL A 158 11.54 10.98 1.39
C VAL A 158 13.00 10.56 1.60
N PHE A 159 13.34 9.26 1.47
CA PHE A 159 14.68 8.75 1.81
C PHE A 159 15.43 8.08 0.65
N SER A 160 14.90 8.09 -0.57
CA SER A 160 15.53 7.42 -1.71
C SER A 160 16.49 8.29 -2.52
N GLU A 161 16.73 9.55 -2.13
CA GLU A 161 17.63 10.44 -2.86
C GLU A 161 19.03 9.82 -2.98
N GLY A 162 19.50 9.67 -4.21
CA GLY A 162 20.81 9.07 -4.53
C GLY A 162 20.89 7.55 -4.35
N LYS A 163 19.81 6.86 -4.01
CA LYS A 163 19.76 5.40 -3.85
C LYS A 163 19.00 4.73 -4.98
N THR A 164 19.37 3.49 -5.30
CA THR A 164 18.56 2.61 -6.14
C THR A 164 17.25 2.33 -5.41
N ARG A 165 16.13 2.38 -6.13
CA ARG A 165 14.81 2.08 -5.55
C ARG A 165 14.79 0.69 -4.95
N SER A 166 14.26 0.58 -3.76
CA SER A 166 14.31 -0.62 -2.97
C SER A 166 12.96 -1.30 -2.75
N PHE A 167 11.84 -0.61 -3.02
CA PHE A 167 10.50 -1.22 -2.95
C PHE A 167 10.10 -1.85 -4.28
N MET A 168 9.73 -3.12 -4.26
CA MET A 168 9.23 -3.85 -5.44
C MET A 168 8.04 -3.17 -6.10
N CYS A 169 7.10 -2.68 -5.29
CA CYS A 169 5.90 -1.98 -5.75
C CYS A 169 6.18 -0.56 -6.25
N ALA A 170 7.38 -0.03 -6.06
CA ALA A 170 7.80 1.29 -6.54
C ALA A 170 8.72 1.21 -7.77
N ALA A 171 9.15 0.02 -8.15
CA ALA A 171 10.10 -0.20 -9.22
C ALA A 171 9.67 0.38 -10.58
N LEU A 172 8.36 0.44 -10.81
CA LEU A 172 7.77 0.88 -12.10
C LEU A 172 7.45 2.37 -12.15
N SER A 173 7.47 3.09 -11.02
CA SER A 173 7.03 4.48 -10.99
C SER A 173 8.13 5.44 -11.46
N GLU A 174 7.77 6.44 -12.25
CA GLU A 174 8.66 7.54 -12.63
C GLU A 174 9.16 8.27 -11.37
N ARG A 175 10.44 8.70 -11.36
CA ARG A 175 10.95 9.59 -10.30
C ARG A 175 10.38 10.98 -10.54
N LYS A 176 9.58 11.46 -9.58
CA LYS A 176 9.09 12.83 -9.53
C LYS A 176 9.76 13.57 -8.37
N ASP A 177 9.57 14.87 -8.34
CA ASP A 177 9.96 15.69 -7.19
C ASP A 177 9.30 15.14 -5.91
N PRO A 178 10.06 14.88 -4.83
CA PRO A 178 9.51 14.32 -3.60
C PRO A 178 8.37 15.15 -3.01
N THR A 179 8.42 16.47 -3.13
CA THR A 179 7.39 17.38 -2.60
C THR A 179 6.07 17.22 -3.36
N GLU A 180 6.14 17.20 -4.70
CA GLU A 180 4.95 16.97 -5.55
C GLU A 180 4.36 15.58 -5.27
N GLU A 181 5.21 14.59 -5.10
CA GLU A 181 4.80 13.21 -4.85
C GLU A 181 4.14 13.07 -3.46
N LEU A 182 4.65 13.76 -2.43
CA LEU A 182 4.04 13.79 -1.11
C LEU A 182 2.68 14.52 -1.13
N ILE A 183 2.55 15.63 -1.85
CA ILE A 183 1.27 16.33 -2.02
C ILE A 183 0.25 15.40 -2.66
N PHE A 184 0.65 14.68 -3.71
CA PHE A 184 -0.21 13.72 -4.37
C PHE A 184 -0.65 12.59 -3.44
N ALA A 185 0.29 11.98 -2.70
CA ALA A 185 0.03 10.95 -1.72
C ALA A 185 -0.92 11.43 -0.61
N THR A 186 -0.64 12.63 -0.06
CA THR A 186 -1.49 13.25 0.97
C THR A 186 -2.92 13.41 0.51
N ASN A 187 -3.14 13.92 -0.71
CA ASN A 187 -4.47 14.10 -1.27
C ASN A 187 -5.25 12.78 -1.38
N LEU A 188 -4.61 11.71 -1.85
CA LEU A 188 -5.24 10.40 -1.97
C LEU A 188 -5.60 9.82 -0.59
N ILE A 189 -4.65 9.80 0.33
CA ILE A 189 -4.83 9.25 1.67
C ILE A 189 -5.90 10.06 2.41
N LYS A 190 -5.84 11.39 2.36
CA LYS A 190 -6.83 12.26 2.97
C LYS A 190 -8.25 11.99 2.49
N CYS A 191 -8.46 11.77 1.19
CA CYS A 191 -9.78 11.44 0.64
C CYS A 191 -10.40 10.18 1.26
N VAL A 192 -9.58 9.20 1.61
CA VAL A 192 -10.03 7.95 2.23
C VAL A 192 -10.22 8.14 3.74
N MET A 193 -9.29 8.83 4.41
CA MET A 193 -9.38 9.10 5.85
C MET A 193 -10.58 9.99 6.18
N ASP A 194 -10.81 11.05 5.40
CA ASP A 194 -11.99 11.93 5.58
C ASP A 194 -13.30 11.16 5.38
N TYR A 195 -13.34 10.24 4.41
CA TYR A 195 -14.53 9.40 4.19
C TYR A 195 -14.85 8.49 5.37
N MET A 196 -13.83 8.06 6.11
CA MET A 196 -14.01 7.19 7.28
C MET A 196 -14.49 7.94 8.52
N LYS A 197 -14.35 9.27 8.60
CA LYS A 197 -14.75 10.07 9.78
C LYS A 197 -16.22 9.88 10.17
N ASP A 198 -17.08 9.69 9.17
CA ASP A 198 -18.52 9.49 9.36
C ASP A 198 -18.94 8.01 9.45
N LYS A 199 -17.98 7.09 9.52
CA LYS A 199 -18.22 5.64 9.59
C LYS A 199 -17.93 5.10 10.98
N PRO A 200 -18.61 4.03 11.40
CA PRO A 200 -18.37 3.39 12.71
C PRO A 200 -17.12 2.49 12.68
N VAL A 201 -16.01 3.00 12.14
CA VAL A 201 -14.73 2.30 12.05
C VAL A 201 -13.59 3.26 12.40
N LEU A 202 -12.55 2.78 13.04
CA LEU A 202 -11.34 3.55 13.28
C LEU A 202 -10.42 3.45 12.07
N SER A 203 -9.91 4.59 11.62
CA SER A 203 -8.91 4.66 10.55
C SER A 203 -7.51 4.44 11.11
N SER A 204 -6.71 3.64 10.41
CA SER A 204 -5.28 3.44 10.72
C SER A 204 -4.44 3.67 9.48
N LEU A 205 -3.33 4.36 9.64
CA LEU A 205 -2.31 4.52 8.61
C LEU A 205 -1.02 3.83 9.06
N HIS A 206 -0.54 2.87 8.28
CA HIS A 206 0.72 2.19 8.53
C HIS A 206 1.80 2.69 7.57
N VAL A 207 2.93 3.09 8.14
CA VAL A 207 4.12 3.51 7.40
C VAL A 207 5.34 2.88 8.04
N CYS A 208 6.06 2.07 7.26
CA CYS A 208 7.32 1.45 7.67
C CYS A 208 8.44 1.83 6.68
N ARG A 209 9.62 1.26 6.88
CA ARG A 209 10.78 1.46 5.98
C ARG A 209 11.08 0.23 5.12
N GLY A 210 10.23 -0.79 5.18
CA GLY A 210 10.41 -2.07 4.52
C GLY A 210 11.48 -2.95 5.19
N ASN A 211 11.41 -4.22 4.89
CA ASN A 211 12.30 -5.26 5.41
C ASN A 211 12.58 -6.35 4.36
N TRP A 212 12.71 -5.94 3.10
CA TRP A 212 12.82 -6.84 1.94
C TRP A 212 14.22 -7.43 1.72
N SER A 213 15.23 -6.98 2.45
CA SER A 213 16.59 -7.48 2.33
C SER A 213 17.21 -7.83 3.69
N LYS A 214 18.09 -8.83 3.68
CA LYS A 214 18.96 -9.16 4.81
C LYS A 214 20.12 -8.18 4.95
N ASP A 215 20.46 -7.47 3.88
CA ASP A 215 21.46 -6.41 3.89
C ASP A 215 20.84 -5.11 4.40
N GLU A 216 21.06 -4.80 5.67
CA GLU A 216 20.54 -3.57 6.28
C GLU A 216 21.12 -2.28 5.67
N SER A 217 22.23 -2.33 4.95
CA SER A 217 22.85 -1.15 4.34
C SER A 217 22.00 -0.55 3.23
N ILE A 218 21.20 -1.37 2.55
CA ILE A 218 20.31 -0.95 1.45
C ILE A 218 18.93 -0.52 1.95
N LEU A 219 18.58 -0.83 3.20
CA LEU A 219 17.28 -0.46 3.77
C LEU A 219 17.21 1.05 4.04
N LEU A 220 16.02 1.61 3.94
CA LEU A 220 15.79 3.04 4.16
C LEU A 220 16.01 3.41 5.63
N LYS A 221 16.58 4.60 5.86
CA LYS A 221 16.90 5.14 7.19
C LYS A 221 16.48 6.59 7.27
N GLY A 222 15.97 7.00 8.42
CA GLY A 222 15.65 8.39 8.71
C GLY A 222 14.45 8.53 9.64
N PRO A 223 14.30 9.69 10.31
CA PRO A 223 13.17 9.99 11.17
C PRO A 223 11.88 10.18 10.36
N TYR A 224 10.72 10.10 11.02
CA TYR A 224 9.43 10.37 10.37
C TYR A 224 9.15 11.86 10.17
N THR A 225 10.00 12.77 10.62
CA THR A 225 9.84 14.23 10.54
C THR A 225 9.39 14.73 9.17
N PRO A 226 9.93 14.27 8.02
CA PRO A 226 9.46 14.71 6.70
C PRO A 226 8.01 14.31 6.38
N LEU A 227 7.46 13.33 7.09
CA LEU A 227 6.10 12.83 6.89
C LEU A 227 5.08 13.40 7.89
N VAL A 228 5.54 14.14 8.91
CA VAL A 228 4.66 14.74 9.92
C VAL A 228 3.57 15.61 9.29
N PRO A 229 3.84 16.50 8.32
CA PRO A 229 2.78 17.30 7.68
C PRO A 229 1.69 16.42 7.01
N LEU A 230 2.08 15.29 6.40
CA LEU A 230 1.13 14.34 5.83
C LEU A 230 0.27 13.69 6.94
N PHE A 231 0.89 13.29 8.05
CA PHE A 231 0.15 12.68 9.17
C PHE A 231 -0.85 13.65 9.80
N GLU A 232 -0.46 14.91 9.98
CA GLU A 232 -1.35 15.97 10.48
C GLU A 232 -2.53 16.22 9.55
N GLU A 233 -2.27 16.33 8.25
CA GLU A 233 -3.31 16.63 7.26
C GLU A 233 -4.28 15.47 7.05
N THR A 234 -3.79 14.23 7.04
CA THR A 234 -4.61 13.01 6.88
C THR A 234 -5.32 12.60 8.17
N SER A 235 -4.73 12.95 9.32
CA SER A 235 -5.30 12.79 10.67
C SER A 235 -5.99 11.44 10.92
N PRO A 236 -5.30 10.30 10.75
CA PRO A 236 -5.86 8.99 11.08
C PRO A 236 -6.08 8.84 12.59
N ASN A 237 -7.01 7.99 13.01
CA ASN A 237 -7.20 7.68 14.44
C ASN A 237 -6.00 6.94 15.03
N ILE A 238 -5.29 6.15 14.22
CA ILE A 238 -4.15 5.33 14.64
C ILE A 238 -3.03 5.50 13.63
N LEU A 239 -1.81 5.81 14.10
CA LEU A 239 -0.58 5.70 13.33
C LEU A 239 0.16 4.45 13.75
N THR A 240 0.43 3.57 12.79
CA THR A 240 1.25 2.36 12.98
C THR A 240 2.62 2.60 12.34
N LEU A 241 3.61 2.86 13.16
CA LEU A 241 4.94 3.25 12.73
C LEU A 241 6.01 2.25 13.20
N GLU A 242 7.10 2.11 12.43
CA GLU A 242 8.24 1.28 12.81
C GLU A 242 9.22 2.09 13.67
N PHE A 243 9.39 1.67 14.93
CA PHE A 243 10.41 2.20 15.85
C PHE A 243 11.25 1.08 16.49
N SER A 244 11.16 -0.14 15.97
CA SER A 244 11.86 -1.30 16.54
C SER A 244 13.37 -1.33 16.29
N THR A 245 13.86 -0.48 15.40
CA THR A 245 15.27 -0.41 15.04
C THR A 245 15.79 1.03 15.04
N PRO A 246 17.11 1.27 15.28
CA PRO A 246 17.70 2.61 15.22
C PRO A 246 17.56 3.30 13.84
N ARG A 247 17.23 2.56 12.78
CA ARG A 247 16.96 3.11 11.45
C ARG A 247 15.80 4.10 11.45
N ALA A 248 14.87 3.89 12.35
CA ALA A 248 13.63 4.65 12.41
C ALA A 248 13.78 6.05 13.03
N GLY A 249 14.91 6.35 13.66
CA GLY A 249 15.06 7.54 14.49
C GLY A 249 14.45 7.34 15.88
N GLU A 250 14.32 8.41 16.61
CA GLU A 250 13.75 8.44 17.96
C GLU A 250 12.36 9.05 17.96
N LEU A 251 11.56 8.74 19.00
CA LEU A 251 10.20 9.25 19.15
C LEU A 251 10.17 10.78 19.38
N ASP A 252 11.23 11.33 19.94
CA ASP A 252 11.36 12.75 20.29
C ASP A 252 12.00 13.60 19.16
N SER A 253 12.15 13.04 17.96
CA SER A 253 12.80 13.72 16.82
C SER A 253 11.81 14.41 15.87
#